data_06517c7fbb9f2e2f4845864b333c415d
#
_entry.id   06517c7fbb9f2e2f4845864b333c415d
#
_cell.length_a   1.000
_cell.length_b   1.000
_cell.length_c   1.000
_cell.angle_alpha   90.00
_cell.angle_beta   90.00
_cell.angle_gamma   90.00
#
_symmetry.space_group_name_H-M   'P 1'
#
loop_
_entity.id
_entity.type
_entity.pdbx_description
1 polymer ?
#
loop_
_entity_poly.entity_id
_entity_poly.type
_entity_poly.pdbx_seq_one_letter_code
_entity_poly.pdbx_strand_id
1 'polypeptide(L)'
;MDPPNYLKNLQNLVGNAVNAVNAVNAVNITGSPSPSPAPMGMPSAQANSLSGFVTAGPSGSSGSSGPSGQKGKLKFVLVSTHCQQYTGYSKVSYGLIRQLAKVPWLSVTHFAFQKFPNQQFPADYRPYPAGVDVIDAAAAETPFEQGFGFKQLPDVIKKVSPDIVMIYNDMSIVGKFMLDMDKVFPAPRSFKTWVYCDQVYNTQLQGYLDMLNLKSERIFAFTPYWKQCLKDQGITRPIDVLLHGFEADVYRQLPRNEIRKQLKLPEEAFIYLNVNRNQPRKRYDIMVMAFAELVAKYPTKPIFLMCICDKGDKGGWWIFELYQRELKMRGVNVEAFGNRLMLSSQDMVFKDEDINVFYNLADVGVNSAEGEGWGLCNFEQMGVGVPQVVPNVGGFKEYCNAGNSVLVEAKHRYYLPMVYSPVGGEARSMEPSDLCIGMEEYLLDSEKRKAHGEAARKTVLGYTWERAAEPLIRRLRQEKEDKDAET
;
A
#
# COMPACT_ATOMS: atom_id res chain seq x y z
N MET A 1 16.27 27.17 -12.90
CA MET A 1 15.12 26.32 -12.59
C MET A 1 15.23 25.93 -11.13
N ASP A 2 14.26 26.30 -10.33
CA ASP A 2 14.22 25.84 -8.94
C ASP A 2 14.17 24.30 -8.91
N PRO A 3 14.91 23.65 -7.99
CA PRO A 3 14.86 22.20 -7.87
C PRO A 3 13.42 21.78 -7.58
N PRO A 4 12.95 20.66 -8.15
CA PRO A 4 11.60 20.17 -7.92
C PRO A 4 11.32 20.07 -6.41
N ASN A 5 10.09 20.33 -5.96
CA ASN A 5 9.72 20.36 -4.54
C ASN A 5 10.13 19.11 -3.75
N TYR A 6 10.15 17.94 -4.40
CA TYR A 6 10.61 16.70 -3.77
C TYR A 6 12.10 16.74 -3.38
N LEU A 7 12.97 17.39 -4.17
CA LEU A 7 14.39 17.55 -3.82
C LEU A 7 14.59 18.40 -2.56
N LYS A 8 13.77 19.47 -2.37
CA LYS A 8 13.78 20.26 -1.13
C LYS A 8 13.33 19.43 0.08
N ASN A 9 12.30 18.64 -0.09
CA ASN A 9 11.77 17.76 0.95
C ASN A 9 12.76 16.63 1.30
N LEU A 10 13.39 16.04 0.29
CA LEU A 10 14.47 15.08 0.47
C LEU A 10 15.70 15.72 1.15
N GLN A 11 16.08 16.92 0.75
CA GLN A 11 17.19 17.65 1.37
C GLN A 11 16.93 17.96 2.84
N ASN A 12 15.69 18.26 3.24
CA ASN A 12 15.31 18.44 4.63
C ASN A 12 15.37 17.11 5.42
N LEU A 13 14.93 16.01 4.82
CA LEU A 13 15.01 14.68 5.42
C LEU A 13 16.45 14.22 5.61
N VAL A 14 17.27 14.41 4.60
CA VAL A 14 18.68 14.01 4.55
C VAL A 14 19.59 15.05 5.21
N GLY A 15 19.22 16.34 5.20
CA GLY A 15 19.98 17.42 5.81
C GLY A 15 20.20 17.22 7.31
N ASN A 16 19.22 16.65 8.00
CA ASN A 16 19.38 16.25 9.39
C ASN A 16 20.37 15.08 9.54
N ALA A 17 20.41 14.14 8.59
CA ALA A 17 21.35 13.02 8.58
C ALA A 17 22.79 13.47 8.20
N VAL A 18 22.93 14.40 7.27
CA VAL A 18 24.25 14.95 6.86
C VAL A 18 24.86 15.79 7.96
N ASN A 19 24.08 16.62 8.66
CA ASN A 19 24.55 17.37 9.83
C ASN A 19 25.02 16.43 10.94
N ALA A 20 24.41 15.29 11.04
CA ALA A 20 24.73 14.25 11.99
C ALA A 20 26.03 13.49 11.65
N VAL A 21 26.28 13.16 10.39
CA VAL A 21 27.55 12.56 9.94
C VAL A 21 28.71 13.52 10.14
N ASN A 22 28.48 14.81 9.85
CA ASN A 22 29.47 15.85 10.09
C ASN A 22 29.75 16.06 11.59
N ALA A 23 28.74 15.89 12.46
CA ALA A 23 28.91 15.92 13.92
C ALA A 23 29.71 14.71 14.43
N VAL A 24 29.51 13.51 13.90
CA VAL A 24 30.27 12.29 14.25
C VAL A 24 31.76 12.46 13.85
N ASN A 25 32.01 13.04 12.68
CA ASN A 25 33.38 13.34 12.25
C ASN A 25 34.01 14.46 13.08
N ALA A 26 33.24 15.40 13.64
CA ALA A 26 33.70 16.46 14.52
C ALA A 26 33.94 16.02 15.96
N VAL A 27 33.14 15.09 16.50
CA VAL A 27 33.28 14.53 17.88
C VAL A 27 34.54 13.66 18.01
N ASN A 28 35.03 13.10 16.92
CA ASN A 28 36.36 12.47 16.89
C ASN A 28 37.55 13.44 17.01
N ILE A 29 37.29 14.77 17.02
CA ILE A 29 38.32 15.80 17.05
C ILE A 29 38.29 16.69 18.33
N THR A 30 37.12 16.81 19.03
CA THR A 30 37.08 17.65 20.27
C THR A 30 36.03 17.12 21.26
N GLY A 31 36.51 16.64 22.41
CA GLY A 31 35.61 16.35 23.54
C GLY A 31 35.24 17.62 24.30
N SER A 32 33.98 17.98 24.40
CA SER A 32 33.35 18.72 25.52
C SER A 32 31.84 18.96 25.28
N PRO A 33 31.01 18.94 26.33
CA PRO A 33 29.54 18.98 26.22
C PRO A 33 28.99 20.42 26.32
N SER A 34 27.86 20.67 25.66
CA SER A 34 27.08 21.89 25.85
C SER A 34 25.55 21.63 25.97
N PRO A 35 24.75 22.55 26.50
CA PRO A 35 23.56 22.30 27.30
C PRO A 35 22.23 22.22 26.54
N SER A 36 21.22 21.65 27.22
CA SER A 36 19.83 21.42 26.77
C SER A 36 19.02 22.72 26.52
N PRO A 37 18.09 22.73 25.57
CA PRO A 37 17.02 23.72 25.50
C PRO A 37 15.69 23.24 26.09
N ALA A 38 14.92 24.22 26.62
CA ALA A 38 13.65 24.09 27.33
C ALA A 38 12.43 23.92 26.38
N PRO A 39 11.26 23.50 26.90
CA PRO A 39 10.10 23.14 26.08
C PRO A 39 9.26 24.37 25.71
N MET A 40 8.73 24.38 24.48
CA MET A 40 7.77 25.37 24.00
C MET A 40 6.37 24.76 23.83
N GLY A 41 5.36 25.60 24.18
CA GLY A 41 3.95 25.25 24.26
C GLY A 41 3.21 25.24 22.94
N MET A 42 2.03 24.62 22.97
CA MET A 42 1.08 24.47 21.86
C MET A 42 0.27 25.76 21.60
N PRO A 43 -0.20 25.98 20.38
CA PRO A 43 -1.38 26.79 20.12
C PRO A 43 -2.54 25.97 19.54
N SER A 44 -3.75 26.39 19.95
CA SER A 44 -5.07 25.85 19.64
C SER A 44 -5.55 26.23 18.23
N ALA A 45 -6.34 25.34 17.61
CA ALA A 45 -6.98 25.55 16.33
C ALA A 45 -8.36 26.22 16.47
N GLN A 46 -8.63 27.18 15.60
CA GLN A 46 -9.99 27.74 15.38
C GLN A 46 -10.49 27.34 13.99
N ALA A 47 -11.75 26.93 13.96
CA ALA A 47 -12.49 26.59 12.74
C ALA A 47 -13.09 27.84 12.08
N ASN A 48 -13.12 27.91 10.78
CA ASN A 48 -13.99 28.82 10.03
C ASN A 48 -14.60 28.13 8.81
N SER A 49 -15.92 28.23 8.75
CA SER A 49 -16.81 27.82 7.69
C SER A 49 -16.87 28.87 6.58
N LEU A 50 -17.04 28.46 5.33
CA LEU A 50 -17.81 29.24 4.33
C LEU A 50 -18.26 28.39 3.15
N SER A 51 -19.51 28.59 2.78
CA SER A 51 -20.33 27.98 1.75
C SER A 51 -20.10 28.58 0.35
N GLY A 52 -20.38 27.83 -0.70
CA GLY A 52 -20.50 28.36 -2.06
C GLY A 52 -21.02 27.33 -3.07
N PHE A 53 -22.30 27.43 -3.40
CA PHE A 53 -22.98 26.71 -4.48
C PHE A 53 -22.62 27.29 -5.85
N VAL A 54 -22.42 26.42 -6.85
CA VAL A 54 -22.70 26.77 -8.25
C VAL A 54 -23.29 25.58 -8.97
N THR A 55 -24.48 25.80 -9.51
CA THR A 55 -25.26 24.94 -10.38
C THR A 55 -24.93 25.21 -11.85
N ALA A 56 -24.88 24.19 -12.69
CA ALA A 56 -25.09 24.34 -14.13
C ALA A 56 -25.91 23.16 -14.68
N GLY A 57 -27.00 23.51 -15.34
CA GLY A 57 -28.00 22.63 -15.87
C GLY A 57 -27.78 22.29 -17.37
N PRO A 58 -28.75 21.63 -18.04
CA PRO A 58 -28.54 20.68 -19.12
C PRO A 58 -28.91 21.19 -20.52
N SER A 59 -28.38 20.49 -21.53
CA SER A 59 -28.96 20.48 -22.88
C SER A 59 -28.33 19.30 -23.64
N GLY A 60 -28.96 18.49 -24.44
CA GLY A 60 -30.17 18.55 -25.23
C GLY A 60 -30.04 17.47 -26.30
N SER A 61 -31.06 16.79 -26.51
CA SER A 61 -31.61 15.75 -27.37
C SER A 61 -31.01 15.45 -28.75
N SER A 62 -31.21 14.19 -29.11
CA SER A 62 -31.82 13.60 -30.31
C SER A 62 -30.87 13.02 -31.38
N GLY A 63 -31.20 11.80 -31.78
CA GLY A 63 -30.78 11.20 -33.04
C GLY A 63 -30.89 9.67 -33.01
N SER A 64 -32.07 9.17 -33.34
CA SER A 64 -32.35 7.75 -33.56
C SER A 64 -31.80 7.30 -34.91
N SER A 65 -31.11 6.16 -34.93
CA SER A 65 -31.07 5.27 -36.08
C SER A 65 -30.78 3.84 -35.55
N GLY A 66 -31.77 2.99 -35.63
CA GLY A 66 -31.60 1.54 -35.44
C GLY A 66 -31.26 0.88 -36.78
N PRO A 67 -31.28 -0.48 -36.86
CA PRO A 67 -30.61 -1.42 -35.98
C PRO A 67 -29.67 -2.33 -36.76
N SER A 68 -28.51 -2.54 -36.33
CA SER A 68 -27.76 -3.78 -36.55
C SER A 68 -27.49 -4.38 -35.16
N GLY A 69 -27.82 -5.65 -34.96
CA GLY A 69 -27.83 -6.31 -33.65
C GLY A 69 -26.49 -6.26 -32.93
N GLN A 70 -26.15 -5.12 -32.35
CA GLN A 70 -25.06 -5.02 -31.38
C GLN A 70 -25.58 -5.54 -30.05
N LYS A 71 -25.19 -6.78 -29.72
CA LYS A 71 -25.36 -7.29 -28.37
C LYS A 71 -24.86 -6.26 -27.35
N GLY A 72 -25.68 -5.93 -26.36
CA GLY A 72 -25.38 -4.88 -25.39
C GLY A 72 -24.07 -5.15 -24.62
N LYS A 73 -23.36 -4.12 -24.16
CA LYS A 73 -22.16 -4.29 -23.33
C LYS A 73 -22.50 -4.95 -22.00
N LEU A 74 -21.55 -5.73 -21.45
CA LEU A 74 -21.61 -6.19 -20.06
C LEU A 74 -21.34 -4.99 -19.15
N LYS A 75 -22.22 -4.72 -18.18
CA LYS A 75 -22.11 -3.59 -17.25
C LYS A 75 -21.44 -4.04 -15.96
N PHE A 76 -20.29 -3.50 -15.66
CA PHE A 76 -19.47 -3.83 -14.52
C PHE A 76 -19.28 -2.62 -13.61
N VAL A 77 -19.60 -2.77 -12.33
CA VAL A 77 -19.34 -1.77 -11.29
C VAL A 77 -18.20 -2.24 -10.41
N LEU A 78 -17.10 -1.49 -10.38
CA LEU A 78 -16.02 -1.67 -9.42
C LEU A 78 -16.26 -0.73 -8.22
N VAL A 79 -16.41 -1.29 -7.03
CA VAL A 79 -16.54 -0.57 -5.76
C VAL A 79 -15.20 -0.63 -5.04
N SER A 80 -14.44 0.45 -5.08
CA SER A 80 -13.09 0.46 -4.52
C SER A 80 -12.57 1.87 -4.21
N THR A 81 -11.39 1.96 -3.59
CA THR A 81 -10.75 3.24 -3.28
C THR A 81 -10.49 4.06 -4.56
N HIS A 82 -10.80 5.35 -4.51
CA HIS A 82 -10.60 6.29 -5.60
C HIS A 82 -9.14 6.26 -6.11
N CYS A 83 -8.94 6.23 -7.44
CA CYS A 83 -7.61 6.07 -8.04
C CYS A 83 -6.60 7.14 -7.62
N GLN A 84 -7.05 8.36 -7.37
CA GLN A 84 -6.21 9.48 -6.96
C GLN A 84 -5.87 9.50 -5.46
N GLN A 85 -6.32 8.53 -4.66
CA GLN A 85 -5.91 8.42 -3.26
C GLN A 85 -4.45 7.91 -3.14
N TYR A 86 -3.72 8.35 -2.10
CA TYR A 86 -2.33 7.92 -1.84
C TYR A 86 -2.29 6.62 -1.01
N THR A 87 -2.83 5.53 -1.55
CA THR A 87 -2.89 4.22 -0.87
C THR A 87 -2.55 3.07 -1.81
N GLY A 88 -2.22 1.91 -1.25
CA GLY A 88 -2.04 0.68 -2.03
C GLY A 88 -3.31 0.28 -2.77
N TYR A 89 -4.48 0.42 -2.14
CA TYR A 89 -5.77 0.13 -2.77
C TYR A 89 -6.01 0.96 -4.03
N SER A 90 -5.70 2.26 -3.98
CA SER A 90 -5.87 3.15 -5.13
C SER A 90 -4.94 2.81 -6.30
N LYS A 91 -3.71 2.35 -6.02
CA LYS A 91 -2.77 1.85 -7.03
C LYS A 91 -3.36 0.65 -7.77
N VAL A 92 -3.89 -0.31 -7.01
CA VAL A 92 -4.49 -1.52 -7.58
C VAL A 92 -5.76 -1.19 -8.36
N SER A 93 -6.65 -0.33 -7.82
CA SER A 93 -7.85 0.15 -8.53
C SER A 93 -7.47 0.79 -9.87
N TYR A 94 -6.46 1.66 -9.87
CA TYR A 94 -5.99 2.33 -11.09
C TYR A 94 -5.41 1.34 -12.12
N GLY A 95 -4.58 0.41 -11.66
CA GLY A 95 -4.01 -0.63 -12.54
C GLY A 95 -5.08 -1.49 -13.21
N LEU A 96 -6.08 -1.96 -12.44
CA LEU A 96 -7.19 -2.76 -12.96
C LEU A 96 -8.06 -1.95 -13.92
N ILE A 97 -8.46 -0.73 -13.55
CA ILE A 97 -9.34 0.13 -14.38
C ILE A 97 -8.70 0.41 -15.73
N ARG A 98 -7.40 0.66 -15.80
CA ARG A 98 -6.69 0.87 -17.06
C ARG A 98 -6.75 -0.34 -18.00
N GLN A 99 -6.78 -1.55 -17.47
CA GLN A 99 -6.90 -2.76 -18.28
C GLN A 99 -8.36 -3.00 -18.68
N LEU A 100 -9.30 -2.83 -17.77
CA LEU A 100 -10.73 -2.99 -18.03
C LEU A 100 -11.25 -1.99 -19.07
N ALA A 101 -10.75 -0.77 -19.05
CA ALA A 101 -11.11 0.27 -20.05
C ALA A 101 -10.71 -0.09 -21.49
N LYS A 102 -9.73 -0.97 -21.68
CA LYS A 102 -9.32 -1.46 -23.02
C LYS A 102 -10.27 -2.50 -23.60
N VAL A 103 -11.24 -2.98 -22.81
CA VAL A 103 -12.16 -4.07 -23.20
C VAL A 103 -13.42 -3.50 -23.88
N PRO A 104 -13.60 -3.62 -25.22
CA PRO A 104 -14.61 -2.87 -25.96
C PRO A 104 -16.06 -3.31 -25.65
N TRP A 105 -16.27 -4.55 -25.25
CA TRP A 105 -17.58 -5.12 -24.89
C TRP A 105 -17.96 -4.91 -23.42
N LEU A 106 -17.10 -4.24 -22.62
CA LEU A 106 -17.34 -3.93 -21.22
C LEU A 106 -17.75 -2.46 -21.05
N SER A 107 -18.70 -2.19 -20.16
CA SER A 107 -19.02 -0.85 -19.65
C SER A 107 -18.59 -0.80 -18.20
N VAL A 108 -17.61 0.04 -17.88
CA VAL A 108 -16.99 0.12 -16.56
C VAL A 108 -17.48 1.36 -15.82
N THR A 109 -18.09 1.17 -14.66
CA THR A 109 -18.39 2.23 -13.69
C THR A 109 -17.53 2.02 -12.45
N HIS A 110 -16.81 3.03 -12.02
CA HIS A 110 -16.05 3.01 -10.76
C HIS A 110 -16.83 3.78 -9.70
N PHE A 111 -17.39 3.06 -8.72
CA PHE A 111 -17.85 3.65 -7.47
C PHE A 111 -16.64 3.87 -6.57
N ALA A 112 -16.10 5.08 -6.64
CA ALA A 112 -14.81 5.46 -6.11
C ALA A 112 -14.95 6.13 -4.75
N PHE A 113 -14.51 5.49 -3.69
CA PHE A 113 -14.66 6.00 -2.33
C PHE A 113 -13.34 6.54 -1.73
N GLN A 114 -13.46 7.31 -0.63
CA GLN A 114 -12.35 7.87 0.16
C GLN A 114 -11.45 8.86 -0.62
N LYS A 115 -11.97 9.61 -1.55
CA LYS A 115 -11.30 10.82 -2.03
C LYS A 115 -11.60 11.96 -1.05
N PHE A 116 -10.69 12.17 -0.10
CA PHE A 116 -10.92 13.16 0.95
C PHE A 116 -10.83 14.60 0.42
N PRO A 117 -11.78 15.49 0.78
CA PRO A 117 -11.85 16.85 0.24
C PRO A 117 -10.62 17.72 0.56
N ASN A 118 -9.91 17.43 1.65
CA ASN A 118 -8.70 18.14 2.08
C ASN A 118 -7.42 17.65 1.39
N GLN A 119 -7.49 16.61 0.57
CA GLN A 119 -6.36 16.11 -0.19
C GLN A 119 -6.36 16.73 -1.60
N GLN A 120 -5.34 17.51 -1.89
CA GLN A 120 -5.14 18.07 -3.22
C GLN A 120 -4.26 17.12 -4.04
N PHE A 121 -4.81 16.68 -5.16
CA PHE A 121 -4.10 15.86 -6.13
C PHE A 121 -3.81 16.69 -7.38
N PRO A 122 -2.61 16.59 -7.97
CA PRO A 122 -2.36 17.15 -9.30
C PRO A 122 -3.37 16.57 -10.30
N ALA A 123 -3.79 17.39 -11.27
CA ALA A 123 -4.79 16.99 -12.26
C ALA A 123 -4.35 15.77 -13.09
N ASP A 124 -3.04 15.62 -13.28
CA ASP A 124 -2.39 14.54 -14.01
C ASP A 124 -2.07 13.31 -13.17
N TYR A 125 -2.34 13.35 -11.85
CA TYR A 125 -2.07 12.21 -10.97
C TYR A 125 -3.09 11.10 -11.17
N ARG A 126 -2.67 9.99 -11.75
CA ARG A 126 -3.49 8.81 -12.07
C ARG A 126 -4.83 9.15 -12.75
N PRO A 127 -4.81 9.77 -13.96
CA PRO A 127 -6.01 10.15 -14.66
C PRO A 127 -6.83 8.91 -15.05
N TYR A 128 -8.14 9.01 -14.95
CA TYR A 128 -9.04 7.95 -15.41
C TYR A 128 -8.98 7.79 -16.92
N PRO A 129 -8.95 6.54 -17.42
CA PRO A 129 -9.07 6.30 -18.86
C PRO A 129 -10.42 6.79 -19.42
N ALA A 130 -10.42 7.20 -20.68
CA ALA A 130 -11.65 7.55 -21.38
C ALA A 130 -12.64 6.36 -21.40
N GLY A 131 -13.93 6.64 -21.27
CA GLY A 131 -14.99 5.63 -21.29
C GLY A 131 -15.23 4.90 -19.96
N VAL A 132 -14.59 5.32 -18.90
CA VAL A 132 -14.88 4.85 -17.52
C VAL A 132 -15.76 5.90 -16.83
N ASP A 133 -16.94 5.49 -16.39
CA ASP A 133 -17.81 6.34 -15.56
C ASP A 133 -17.30 6.32 -14.11
N VAL A 134 -17.07 7.52 -13.54
CA VAL A 134 -16.57 7.65 -12.18
C VAL A 134 -17.60 8.31 -11.28
N ILE A 135 -17.91 7.69 -10.17
CA ILE A 135 -18.79 8.21 -9.12
C ILE A 135 -17.96 8.42 -7.87
N ASP A 136 -17.69 9.68 -7.54
CA ASP A 136 -16.96 10.05 -6.32
C ASP A 136 -17.91 9.98 -5.12
N ALA A 137 -17.82 8.88 -4.38
CA ALA A 137 -18.69 8.61 -3.23
C ALA A 137 -18.46 9.60 -2.08
N ALA A 138 -17.21 10.04 -1.88
CA ALA A 138 -16.88 10.97 -0.81
C ALA A 138 -17.47 12.37 -1.05
N ALA A 139 -17.48 12.82 -2.32
CA ALA A 139 -18.04 14.12 -2.70
C ALA A 139 -19.54 14.21 -2.47
N ALA A 140 -20.26 13.09 -2.57
CA ALA A 140 -21.72 13.03 -2.43
C ALA A 140 -22.17 12.58 -1.03
N GLU A 141 -21.25 12.28 -0.10
CA GLU A 141 -21.58 11.79 1.25
C GLU A 141 -22.02 12.94 2.17
N THR A 142 -23.29 12.89 2.60
CA THR A 142 -23.86 13.92 3.51
C THR A 142 -24.73 13.25 4.59
N PRO A 143 -24.38 13.34 5.89
CA PRO A 143 -23.12 13.90 6.40
C PRO A 143 -21.91 13.05 6.03
N PHE A 144 -20.71 13.62 6.07
CA PHE A 144 -19.48 12.91 5.73
C PHE A 144 -19.18 11.81 6.77
N GLU A 145 -19.19 10.54 6.33
CA GLU A 145 -18.98 9.34 7.16
C GLU A 145 -17.70 8.60 6.78
N GLN A 146 -16.57 9.21 6.65
CA GLN A 146 -15.29 8.61 6.21
C GLN A 146 -15.12 8.45 4.70
N GLY A 147 -16.02 8.97 3.89
CA GLY A 147 -15.91 8.99 2.43
C GLY A 147 -16.16 7.65 1.73
N PHE A 148 -16.77 6.66 2.40
CA PHE A 148 -17.08 5.37 1.79
C PHE A 148 -18.37 5.37 0.95
N GLY A 149 -19.34 6.22 1.28
CA GLY A 149 -20.62 6.28 0.58
C GLY A 149 -21.45 4.99 0.67
N PHE A 150 -21.41 4.28 1.78
CA PHE A 150 -22.12 3.00 1.95
C PHE A 150 -23.60 3.06 1.57
N LYS A 151 -24.30 4.15 1.97
CA LYS A 151 -25.73 4.36 1.72
C LYS A 151 -26.03 4.75 0.26
N GLN A 152 -25.02 5.18 -0.50
CA GLN A 152 -25.19 5.65 -1.88
C GLN A 152 -25.06 4.52 -2.91
N LEU A 153 -24.29 3.48 -2.60
CA LEU A 153 -24.06 2.38 -3.52
C LEU A 153 -25.37 1.74 -4.05
N PRO A 154 -26.42 1.49 -3.23
CA PRO A 154 -27.68 0.97 -3.74
C PRO A 154 -28.35 1.85 -4.81
N ASP A 155 -28.31 3.16 -4.68
CA ASP A 155 -28.90 4.07 -5.67
C ASP A 155 -28.08 4.10 -6.96
N VAL A 156 -26.76 3.99 -6.86
CA VAL A 156 -25.88 3.81 -8.02
C VAL A 156 -26.18 2.49 -8.75
N ILE A 157 -26.37 1.40 -8.03
CA ILE A 157 -26.75 0.10 -8.61
C ILE A 157 -28.10 0.21 -9.35
N LYS A 158 -29.12 0.84 -8.77
CA LYS A 158 -30.40 1.10 -9.44
C LYS A 158 -30.22 1.88 -10.73
N LYS A 159 -29.42 2.93 -10.72
CA LYS A 159 -29.17 3.82 -11.87
C LYS A 159 -28.40 3.11 -12.99
N VAL A 160 -27.33 2.40 -12.66
CA VAL A 160 -26.47 1.71 -13.61
C VAL A 160 -27.11 0.44 -14.13
N SER A 161 -27.88 -0.27 -13.29
CA SER A 161 -28.40 -1.62 -13.52
C SER A 161 -27.28 -2.57 -13.98
N PRO A 162 -26.25 -2.82 -13.15
CA PRO A 162 -25.09 -3.60 -13.54
C PRO A 162 -25.42 -5.08 -13.67
N ASP A 163 -24.60 -5.80 -14.44
CA ASP A 163 -24.59 -7.26 -14.46
C ASP A 163 -23.75 -7.81 -13.30
N ILE A 164 -22.66 -7.09 -12.97
CA ILE A 164 -21.72 -7.49 -11.92
C ILE A 164 -21.33 -6.28 -11.09
N VAL A 165 -21.34 -6.45 -9.76
CA VAL A 165 -20.77 -5.53 -8.78
C VAL A 165 -19.59 -6.21 -8.11
N MET A 166 -18.40 -5.68 -8.26
CA MET A 166 -17.18 -6.20 -7.62
C MET A 166 -16.72 -5.24 -6.53
N ILE A 167 -16.60 -5.73 -5.30
CA ILE A 167 -16.15 -4.94 -4.15
C ILE A 167 -14.71 -5.31 -3.83
N TYR A 168 -13.83 -4.32 -3.81
CA TYR A 168 -12.41 -4.46 -3.52
C TYR A 168 -12.01 -3.65 -2.30
N ASN A 169 -11.76 -4.32 -1.19
CA ASN A 169 -11.18 -3.76 0.04
C ASN A 169 -10.88 -4.88 1.05
N ASP A 170 -10.56 -4.50 2.31
CA ASP A 170 -10.54 -5.44 3.41
C ASP A 170 -11.94 -5.99 3.71
N MET A 171 -11.97 -7.13 4.42
CA MET A 171 -13.19 -7.89 4.62
C MET A 171 -14.24 -7.14 5.45
N SER A 172 -13.83 -6.24 6.34
CA SER A 172 -14.76 -5.46 7.18
C SER A 172 -15.53 -4.43 6.34
N ILE A 173 -14.86 -3.76 5.41
CA ILE A 173 -15.47 -2.81 4.49
C ILE A 173 -16.35 -3.52 3.46
N VAL A 174 -15.85 -4.64 2.89
CA VAL A 174 -16.64 -5.52 2.00
C VAL A 174 -17.93 -5.93 2.69
N GLY A 175 -17.84 -6.40 3.95
CA GLY A 175 -18.99 -6.81 4.73
C GLY A 175 -20.03 -5.72 4.92
N LYS A 176 -19.58 -4.50 5.20
CA LYS A 176 -20.50 -3.38 5.38
C LYS A 176 -21.23 -3.01 4.08
N PHE A 177 -20.54 -2.97 2.95
CA PHE A 177 -21.19 -2.78 1.64
C PHE A 177 -22.21 -3.87 1.34
N MET A 178 -21.87 -5.14 1.58
CA MET A 178 -22.80 -6.27 1.38
C MET A 178 -24.05 -6.16 2.24
N LEU A 179 -23.91 -5.81 3.53
CA LEU A 179 -25.03 -5.64 4.44
C LEU A 179 -25.96 -4.48 4.02
N ASP A 180 -25.39 -3.37 3.55
CA ASP A 180 -26.20 -2.23 3.10
C ASP A 180 -26.88 -2.54 1.74
N MET A 181 -26.23 -3.26 0.84
CA MET A 181 -26.87 -3.76 -0.39
C MET A 181 -28.03 -4.72 -0.10
N ASP A 182 -27.92 -5.61 0.89
CA ASP A 182 -28.97 -6.57 1.24
C ASP A 182 -30.28 -5.90 1.68
N LYS A 183 -30.20 -4.74 2.32
CA LYS A 183 -31.39 -3.98 2.75
C LYS A 183 -32.25 -3.52 1.58
N VAL A 184 -31.62 -3.32 0.41
CA VAL A 184 -32.29 -2.78 -0.79
C VAL A 184 -32.48 -3.85 -1.87
N PHE A 185 -31.56 -4.79 -1.96
CA PHE A 185 -31.55 -5.88 -2.93
C PHE A 185 -31.49 -7.23 -2.22
N PRO A 186 -32.63 -7.73 -1.69
CA PRO A 186 -32.67 -9.08 -1.13
C PRO A 186 -32.40 -10.12 -2.23
N ALA A 187 -31.89 -11.29 -1.84
CA ALA A 187 -31.70 -12.38 -2.77
C ALA A 187 -33.04 -12.99 -3.27
N PRO A 188 -33.15 -13.44 -4.53
CA PRO A 188 -32.11 -13.39 -5.58
C PRO A 188 -31.94 -11.99 -6.19
N ARG A 189 -30.69 -11.56 -6.42
CA ARG A 189 -30.39 -10.28 -7.05
C ARG A 189 -30.39 -10.39 -8.58
N SER A 190 -30.66 -9.27 -9.25
CA SER A 190 -30.54 -9.16 -10.72
C SER A 190 -29.09 -9.00 -11.20
N PHE A 191 -28.12 -8.95 -10.30
CA PHE A 191 -26.70 -8.81 -10.59
C PHE A 191 -25.88 -9.76 -9.71
N LYS A 192 -24.70 -10.13 -10.20
CA LYS A 192 -23.74 -10.96 -9.45
C LYS A 192 -22.85 -10.06 -8.57
N THR A 193 -22.59 -10.52 -7.35
CA THR A 193 -21.66 -9.85 -6.42
C THR A 193 -20.34 -10.61 -6.40
N TRP A 194 -19.28 -9.96 -6.80
CA TRP A 194 -17.92 -10.47 -6.74
C TRP A 194 -17.13 -9.73 -5.66
N VAL A 195 -16.18 -10.40 -5.06
CA VAL A 195 -15.33 -9.83 -4.01
C VAL A 195 -13.87 -10.00 -4.38
N TYR A 196 -13.11 -8.91 -4.34
CA TYR A 196 -11.66 -8.94 -4.36
C TYR A 196 -11.17 -8.66 -2.95
N CYS A 197 -10.78 -9.73 -2.25
CA CYS A 197 -10.60 -9.70 -0.80
C CYS A 197 -9.14 -9.45 -0.43
N ASP A 198 -8.87 -8.36 0.31
CA ASP A 198 -7.59 -8.18 0.99
C ASP A 198 -7.58 -8.99 2.28
N GLN A 199 -6.66 -9.94 2.33
CA GLN A 199 -6.34 -10.72 3.51
C GLN A 199 -4.92 -10.46 3.93
N VAL A 200 -4.73 -10.04 5.18
CA VAL A 200 -3.39 -9.83 5.77
C VAL A 200 -3.05 -10.90 6.81
N TYR A 201 -4.06 -11.63 7.29
CA TYR A 201 -3.94 -12.66 8.31
C TYR A 201 -4.72 -13.91 7.94
N ASN A 202 -4.31 -15.06 8.48
CA ASN A 202 -5.11 -16.28 8.46
C ASN A 202 -6.23 -16.21 9.52
N THR A 203 -7.13 -17.17 9.50
CA THR A 203 -8.12 -17.40 10.56
C THR A 203 -9.07 -16.23 10.78
N GLN A 204 -9.82 -15.87 9.73
CA GLN A 204 -10.85 -14.84 9.80
C GLN A 204 -12.00 -15.29 10.72
N LEU A 205 -12.74 -14.34 11.31
CA LEU A 205 -13.96 -14.65 12.06
C LEU A 205 -14.99 -15.32 11.18
N GLN A 206 -15.64 -16.37 11.69
CA GLN A 206 -16.58 -17.22 10.95
C GLN A 206 -17.70 -16.42 10.29
N GLY A 207 -18.22 -15.38 10.95
CA GLY A 207 -19.27 -14.53 10.38
C GLY A 207 -18.91 -13.86 9.06
N TYR A 208 -17.62 -13.50 8.84
CA TYR A 208 -17.19 -12.98 7.55
C TYR A 208 -17.06 -14.06 6.49
N LEU A 209 -16.63 -15.27 6.86
CA LEU A 209 -16.55 -16.40 5.95
C LEU A 209 -17.95 -16.84 5.50
N ASP A 210 -18.90 -16.91 6.44
CA ASP A 210 -20.30 -17.20 6.15
C ASP A 210 -20.92 -16.14 5.23
N MET A 211 -20.64 -14.87 5.47
CA MET A 211 -21.09 -13.77 4.63
C MET A 211 -20.57 -13.95 3.18
N LEU A 212 -19.28 -14.24 3.01
CA LEU A 212 -18.69 -14.49 1.69
C LEU A 212 -19.37 -15.69 1.01
N ASN A 213 -19.60 -16.79 1.73
CA ASN A 213 -20.28 -17.97 1.20
C ASN A 213 -21.74 -17.71 0.82
N LEU A 214 -22.45 -16.89 1.58
CA LEU A 214 -23.88 -16.63 1.37
C LEU A 214 -24.16 -15.55 0.33
N LYS A 215 -23.28 -14.54 0.23
CA LYS A 215 -23.59 -13.27 -0.45
C LYS A 215 -22.70 -12.94 -1.64
N SER A 216 -21.71 -13.78 -1.96
CA SER A 216 -20.90 -13.61 -3.16
C SER A 216 -21.06 -14.79 -4.11
N GLU A 217 -21.02 -14.54 -5.41
CA GLU A 217 -20.98 -15.57 -6.43
C GLU A 217 -19.53 -15.97 -6.77
N ARG A 218 -18.57 -15.06 -6.54
CA ARG A 218 -17.15 -15.31 -6.83
C ARG A 218 -16.25 -14.46 -5.94
N ILE A 219 -15.09 -15.02 -5.58
CA ILE A 219 -14.06 -14.37 -4.79
C ILE A 219 -12.77 -14.34 -5.59
N PHE A 220 -12.03 -13.24 -5.51
CA PHE A 220 -10.67 -13.10 -6.00
C PHE A 220 -9.73 -12.93 -4.80
N ALA A 221 -8.73 -13.78 -4.72
CA ALA A 221 -7.68 -13.70 -3.72
C ALA A 221 -6.41 -13.08 -4.35
N PHE A 222 -5.61 -12.35 -3.57
CA PHE A 222 -4.40 -11.68 -4.06
C PHE A 222 -3.34 -12.67 -4.55
N THR A 223 -3.25 -13.86 -3.94
CA THR A 223 -2.23 -14.87 -4.25
C THR A 223 -2.78 -16.27 -4.15
N PRO A 224 -2.10 -17.29 -4.72
CA PRO A 224 -2.42 -18.70 -4.49
C PRO A 224 -2.41 -19.07 -3.00
N TYR A 225 -1.50 -18.48 -2.21
CA TYR A 225 -1.45 -18.68 -0.76
C TYR A 225 -2.76 -18.25 -0.10
N TRP A 226 -3.24 -17.04 -0.36
CA TRP A 226 -4.50 -16.53 0.20
C TRP A 226 -5.73 -17.28 -0.30
N LYS A 227 -5.71 -17.72 -1.56
CA LYS A 227 -6.75 -18.63 -2.07
C LYS A 227 -6.82 -19.92 -1.26
N GLN A 228 -5.67 -20.52 -0.95
CA GLN A 228 -5.62 -21.73 -0.13
C GLN A 228 -6.12 -21.46 1.30
N CYS A 229 -5.68 -20.36 1.91
CA CYS A 229 -6.14 -19.95 3.25
C CYS A 229 -7.66 -19.79 3.32
N LEU A 230 -8.32 -19.20 2.31
CA LEU A 230 -9.78 -19.08 2.25
C LEU A 230 -10.46 -20.46 2.15
N LYS A 231 -9.93 -21.35 1.32
CA LYS A 231 -10.44 -22.72 1.20
C LYS A 231 -10.32 -23.49 2.51
N ASP A 232 -9.17 -23.41 3.17
CA ASP A 232 -8.91 -24.13 4.43
C ASP A 232 -9.84 -23.62 5.56
N GLN A 233 -10.31 -22.36 5.46
CA GLN A 233 -11.28 -21.78 6.37
C GLN A 233 -12.75 -22.04 6.00
N GLY A 234 -13.03 -22.87 5.00
CA GLY A 234 -14.39 -23.29 4.64
C GLY A 234 -15.10 -22.41 3.62
N ILE A 235 -14.37 -21.63 2.81
CA ILE A 235 -14.98 -20.95 1.66
C ILE A 235 -15.30 -21.97 0.57
N THR A 236 -16.59 -22.07 0.23
CA THR A 236 -17.12 -22.98 -0.79
C THR A 236 -17.36 -22.30 -2.14
N ARG A 237 -17.38 -20.98 -2.19
CA ARG A 237 -17.55 -20.21 -3.43
C ARG A 237 -16.33 -20.34 -4.34
N PRO A 238 -16.52 -20.22 -5.66
CA PRO A 238 -15.39 -20.19 -6.60
C PRO A 238 -14.38 -19.10 -6.23
N ILE A 239 -13.09 -19.47 -6.12
CA ILE A 239 -12.01 -18.54 -5.82
C ILE A 239 -11.03 -18.54 -6.99
N ASP A 240 -10.86 -17.39 -7.62
CA ASP A 240 -9.78 -17.14 -8.60
C ASP A 240 -8.64 -16.37 -7.93
N VAL A 241 -7.45 -16.39 -8.54
CA VAL A 241 -6.32 -15.57 -8.13
C VAL A 241 -6.25 -14.35 -9.04
N LEU A 242 -6.16 -13.17 -8.43
CA LEU A 242 -5.99 -11.90 -9.11
C LEU A 242 -4.77 -11.19 -8.51
N LEU A 243 -3.62 -11.35 -9.14
CA LEU A 243 -2.35 -10.79 -8.69
C LEU A 243 -2.32 -9.27 -8.87
N HIS A 244 -1.33 -8.62 -8.26
CA HIS A 244 -1.07 -7.21 -8.53
C HIS A 244 -0.03 -7.06 -9.64
N GLY A 245 -0.19 -6.01 -10.47
CA GLY A 245 0.77 -5.66 -11.50
C GLY A 245 1.82 -4.66 -11.00
N PHE A 246 2.92 -4.60 -11.69
CA PHE A 246 4.00 -3.65 -11.47
C PHE A 246 3.92 -2.48 -12.45
N GLU A 247 4.11 -1.25 -11.96
CA GLU A 247 4.12 -0.01 -12.76
C GLU A 247 5.55 0.32 -13.21
N ALA A 248 6.03 -0.33 -14.25
CA ALA A 248 7.42 -0.18 -14.73
C ALA A 248 7.73 1.24 -15.26
N ASP A 249 6.71 1.98 -15.72
CA ASP A 249 6.87 3.36 -16.19
C ASP A 249 7.12 4.35 -15.04
N VAL A 250 6.58 4.06 -13.87
CA VAL A 250 6.71 4.86 -12.65
C VAL A 250 7.92 4.39 -11.83
N TYR A 251 7.97 3.10 -11.50
CA TYR A 251 9.03 2.52 -10.68
C TYR A 251 10.16 1.98 -11.56
N ARG A 252 11.14 2.84 -11.82
CA ARG A 252 12.27 2.55 -12.68
C ARG A 252 13.59 2.82 -11.99
N GLN A 253 14.64 2.19 -12.48
CA GLN A 253 16.00 2.49 -12.01
C GLN A 253 16.39 3.92 -12.38
N LEU A 254 16.95 4.63 -11.42
CA LEU A 254 17.45 5.99 -11.53
C LEU A 254 18.96 6.00 -11.24
N PRO A 255 19.72 7.02 -11.67
CA PRO A 255 21.15 7.14 -11.43
C PRO A 255 21.44 7.40 -9.93
N ARG A 256 21.51 6.32 -9.16
CA ARG A 256 21.61 6.30 -7.71
C ARG A 256 22.73 7.20 -7.15
N ASN A 257 23.92 7.11 -7.73
CA ASN A 257 25.08 7.86 -7.24
C ASN A 257 24.88 9.37 -7.42
N GLU A 258 24.23 9.80 -8.51
CA GLU A 258 23.93 11.21 -8.76
C GLU A 258 22.90 11.72 -7.75
N ILE A 259 21.84 10.94 -7.48
CA ILE A 259 20.83 11.30 -6.50
C ILE A 259 21.45 11.40 -5.10
N ARG A 260 22.27 10.45 -4.68
CA ARG A 260 22.98 10.47 -3.40
C ARG A 260 23.90 11.68 -3.29
N LYS A 261 24.64 12.02 -4.34
CA LYS A 261 25.50 13.20 -4.40
C LYS A 261 24.69 14.50 -4.28
N GLN A 262 23.57 14.62 -4.99
CA GLN A 262 22.67 15.79 -4.88
C GLN A 262 22.11 15.97 -3.46
N LEU A 263 21.88 14.88 -2.75
CA LEU A 263 21.39 14.85 -1.37
C LEU A 263 22.55 14.97 -0.35
N LYS A 264 23.79 15.06 -0.81
CA LYS A 264 24.99 15.12 0.05
C LYS A 264 25.10 13.94 1.01
N LEU A 265 24.58 12.78 0.61
CA LEU A 265 24.78 11.55 1.38
C LEU A 265 26.24 11.10 1.28
N PRO A 266 26.85 10.61 2.36
CA PRO A 266 28.17 10.00 2.29
C PRO A 266 28.19 8.88 1.24
N GLU A 267 29.27 8.76 0.48
CA GLU A 267 29.39 7.75 -0.57
C GLU A 267 29.29 6.33 0.00
N GLU A 268 29.86 6.11 1.18
CA GLU A 268 29.87 4.86 1.93
C GLU A 268 28.58 4.60 2.71
N ALA A 269 27.61 5.52 2.72
CA ALA A 269 26.35 5.34 3.46
C ALA A 269 25.59 4.10 2.99
N PHE A 270 25.25 3.23 3.94
CA PHE A 270 24.44 2.04 3.71
C PHE A 270 23.03 2.26 4.23
N ILE A 271 22.03 2.23 3.35
CA ILE A 271 20.66 2.64 3.66
C ILE A 271 19.71 1.45 3.60
N TYR A 272 19.15 1.09 4.77
CA TYR A 272 17.95 0.26 4.86
C TYR A 272 16.72 1.15 4.71
N LEU A 273 15.74 0.72 3.90
CA LEU A 273 14.53 1.50 3.64
C LEU A 273 13.27 0.71 4.01
N ASN A 274 12.41 1.33 4.78
CA ASN A 274 11.03 0.90 4.98
C ASN A 274 10.07 1.99 4.50
N VAL A 275 9.13 1.63 3.63
CA VAL A 275 8.05 2.52 3.17
C VAL A 275 6.72 1.88 3.54
N ASN A 276 6.20 2.22 4.70
CA ASN A 276 4.94 1.69 5.22
C ASN A 276 4.26 2.71 6.10
N ARG A 277 2.93 2.69 6.16
CA ARG A 277 2.20 3.45 7.18
C ARG A 277 2.62 2.97 8.57
N ASN A 278 2.72 3.89 9.53
CA ASN A 278 3.01 3.54 10.91
C ASN A 278 1.76 2.96 11.59
N GLN A 279 1.54 1.68 11.40
CA GLN A 279 0.43 0.92 11.96
C GLN A 279 0.96 -0.20 12.87
N PRO A 280 0.21 -0.64 13.90
CA PRO A 280 0.64 -1.70 14.82
C PRO A 280 1.17 -2.95 14.11
N ARG A 281 0.46 -3.44 13.08
CA ARG A 281 0.85 -4.64 12.33
C ARG A 281 2.16 -4.54 11.55
N LYS A 282 2.68 -3.32 11.35
CA LYS A 282 3.96 -3.11 10.64
C LYS A 282 5.17 -3.31 11.53
N ARG A 283 4.93 -3.47 12.85
CA ARG A 283 5.92 -3.87 13.85
C ARG A 283 7.22 -3.08 13.76
N TYR A 284 7.09 -1.73 13.74
CA TYR A 284 8.26 -0.85 13.80
C TYR A 284 9.09 -1.04 15.08
N ASP A 285 8.48 -1.53 16.16
CA ASP A 285 9.18 -1.96 17.37
C ASP A 285 10.26 -3.01 17.05
N ILE A 286 9.90 -4.09 16.35
CA ILE A 286 10.84 -5.15 15.94
C ILE A 286 11.95 -4.57 15.05
N MET A 287 11.59 -3.70 14.12
CA MET A 287 12.53 -3.11 13.16
C MET A 287 13.57 -2.23 13.87
N VAL A 288 13.15 -1.36 14.79
CA VAL A 288 14.09 -0.47 15.49
C VAL A 288 14.95 -1.24 16.49
N MET A 289 14.43 -2.32 17.12
CA MET A 289 15.21 -3.22 17.96
C MET A 289 16.33 -3.90 17.16
N ALA A 290 15.99 -4.46 15.99
CA ALA A 290 16.94 -5.10 15.08
C ALA A 290 17.99 -4.10 14.58
N PHE A 291 17.56 -2.89 14.19
CA PHE A 291 18.47 -1.87 13.70
C PHE A 291 19.39 -1.33 14.80
N ALA A 292 18.90 -1.10 16.01
CA ALA A 292 19.72 -0.70 17.14
C ALA A 292 20.78 -1.76 17.51
N GLU A 293 20.43 -3.04 17.41
CA GLU A 293 21.37 -4.16 17.57
C GLU A 293 22.45 -4.13 16.48
N LEU A 294 22.06 -3.93 15.22
CA LEU A 294 23.00 -3.83 14.11
C LEU A 294 23.97 -2.64 14.27
N VAL A 295 23.46 -1.48 14.73
CA VAL A 295 24.28 -0.30 15.03
C VAL A 295 25.27 -0.56 16.17
N ALA A 296 24.84 -1.24 17.24
CA ALA A 296 25.70 -1.62 18.35
C ALA A 296 26.81 -2.58 17.91
N LYS A 297 26.50 -3.50 16.99
CA LYS A 297 27.45 -4.50 16.47
C LYS A 297 28.45 -3.88 15.48
N TYR A 298 28.02 -2.87 14.72
CA TYR A 298 28.84 -2.20 13.69
C TYR A 298 28.91 -0.68 13.86
N PRO A 299 29.45 -0.17 14.98
CA PRO A 299 29.41 1.27 15.27
C PRO A 299 30.18 2.11 14.27
N THR A 300 31.24 1.55 13.67
CA THR A 300 32.08 2.26 12.67
C THR A 300 31.53 2.25 11.26
N LYS A 301 30.54 1.41 10.95
CA LYS A 301 29.91 1.40 9.61
C LYS A 301 28.84 2.50 9.52
N PRO A 302 28.81 3.30 8.44
CA PRO A 302 27.81 4.37 8.24
C PRO A 302 26.47 3.79 7.76
N ILE A 303 25.83 3.01 8.65
CA ILE A 303 24.51 2.38 8.38
C ILE A 303 23.37 3.27 8.85
N PHE A 304 22.30 3.36 8.04
CA PHE A 304 21.12 4.18 8.29
C PHE A 304 19.85 3.37 8.06
N LEU A 305 18.81 3.67 8.86
CA LEU A 305 17.45 3.19 8.63
C LEU A 305 16.57 4.39 8.23
N MET A 306 16.05 4.36 7.02
CA MET A 306 15.11 5.36 6.51
C MET A 306 13.69 4.79 6.55
N CYS A 307 12.80 5.45 7.28
CA CYS A 307 11.38 5.11 7.36
C CYS A 307 10.54 6.22 6.75
N ILE A 308 9.92 5.92 5.60
CA ILE A 308 8.93 6.79 4.98
C ILE A 308 7.56 6.38 5.50
N CYS A 309 7.10 7.10 6.53
CA CYS A 309 5.88 6.77 7.25
C CYS A 309 5.29 8.03 7.93
N ASP A 310 4.02 7.95 8.31
CA ASP A 310 3.43 8.90 9.25
C ASP A 310 4.02 8.71 10.66
N LYS A 311 4.05 9.75 11.47
CA LYS A 311 4.65 9.70 12.82
C LYS A 311 3.82 8.95 13.87
N GLY A 312 2.69 8.37 13.50
CA GLY A 312 1.92 7.50 14.38
C GLY A 312 0.90 8.18 15.28
N ASP A 313 0.42 9.37 14.97
CA ASP A 313 -0.58 10.12 15.76
C ASP A 313 -1.93 9.40 15.94
N LYS A 314 -2.12 8.26 15.27
CA LYS A 314 -3.36 7.48 15.27
C LYS A 314 -3.15 6.01 15.67
N GLY A 315 -2.41 5.78 16.75
CA GLY A 315 -2.19 4.42 17.28
C GLY A 315 -1.03 3.66 16.66
N GLY A 316 -0.09 4.37 16.03
CA GLY A 316 1.17 3.81 15.55
C GLY A 316 2.24 3.72 16.64
N TRP A 317 3.46 3.40 16.24
CA TRP A 317 4.62 3.25 17.11
C TRP A 317 5.35 4.58 17.32
N TRP A 318 5.87 4.81 18.52
CA TRP A 318 6.79 5.92 18.83
C TRP A 318 8.20 5.56 18.35
N ILE A 319 8.41 5.54 17.03
CA ILE A 319 9.56 4.93 16.37
C ILE A 319 10.89 5.52 16.86
N PHE A 320 10.98 6.86 16.98
CA PHE A 320 12.20 7.53 17.39
C PHE A 320 12.54 7.29 18.86
N GLU A 321 11.55 7.38 19.73
CA GLU A 321 11.69 7.12 21.17
C GLU A 321 12.07 5.68 21.45
N LEU A 322 11.46 4.73 20.73
CA LEU A 322 11.85 3.32 20.82
C LEU A 322 13.29 3.11 20.39
N TYR A 323 13.73 3.70 19.29
CA TYR A 323 15.10 3.60 18.82
C TYR A 323 16.10 4.15 19.83
N GLN A 324 15.85 5.35 20.40
CA GLN A 324 16.69 5.94 21.42
C GLN A 324 16.80 5.04 22.67
N ARG A 325 15.67 4.46 23.10
CA ARG A 325 15.62 3.54 24.23
C ARG A 325 16.46 2.29 23.93
N GLU A 326 16.33 1.71 22.75
CA GLU A 326 17.07 0.51 22.35
C GLU A 326 18.58 0.75 22.26
N LEU A 327 19.01 1.93 21.79
CA LEU A 327 20.43 2.31 21.84
C LEU A 327 20.94 2.39 23.29
N LYS A 328 20.19 3.05 24.18
CA LYS A 328 20.56 3.15 25.62
C LYS A 328 20.69 1.77 26.27
N MET A 329 19.75 0.87 26.03
CA MET A 329 19.75 -0.48 26.59
C MET A 329 20.98 -1.30 26.14
N ARG A 330 21.54 -0.98 24.96
CA ARG A 330 22.75 -1.62 24.43
C ARG A 330 24.04 -0.86 24.76
N GLY A 331 23.96 0.18 25.58
CA GLY A 331 25.11 0.99 25.97
C GLY A 331 25.66 1.87 24.83
N VAL A 332 24.85 2.13 23.79
CA VAL A 332 25.23 2.95 22.64
C VAL A 332 24.89 4.42 22.93
N ASN A 333 25.81 5.34 22.61
CA ASN A 333 25.60 6.77 22.80
C ASN A 333 24.50 7.29 21.85
N VAL A 334 23.38 7.73 22.42
CA VAL A 334 22.22 8.21 21.68
C VAL A 334 22.51 9.51 20.90
N GLU A 335 23.32 10.40 21.43
CA GLU A 335 23.69 11.66 20.76
C GLU A 335 24.50 11.39 19.48
N ALA A 336 25.38 10.41 19.53
CA ALA A 336 26.20 10.02 18.39
C ALA A 336 25.49 9.18 17.35
N PHE A 337 24.49 8.38 17.73
CA PHE A 337 23.89 7.36 16.87
C PHE A 337 22.38 7.52 16.63
N GLY A 338 21.70 8.40 17.37
CA GLY A 338 20.25 8.63 17.21
C GLY A 338 19.85 9.13 15.81
N ASN A 339 20.75 9.82 15.15
CA ASN A 339 20.58 10.36 13.79
C ASN A 339 20.71 9.33 12.66
N ARG A 340 21.07 8.09 12.96
CA ARG A 340 21.08 6.99 11.98
C ARG A 340 19.66 6.50 11.64
N LEU A 341 18.66 6.86 12.44
CA LEU A 341 17.25 6.70 12.10
C LEU A 341 16.72 7.98 11.45
N MET A 342 16.25 7.87 10.21
CA MET A 342 15.66 8.95 9.43
C MET A 342 14.17 8.71 9.29
N LEU A 343 13.32 9.64 9.76
CA LEU A 343 11.86 9.57 9.64
C LEU A 343 11.36 10.69 8.74
N SER A 344 10.42 10.38 7.84
CA SER A 344 9.70 11.42 7.09
C SER A 344 8.91 12.33 8.03
N SER A 345 8.72 13.61 7.66
CA SER A 345 7.88 14.51 8.44
C SER A 345 6.40 14.19 8.22
N GLN A 346 5.55 14.55 9.21
CA GLN A 346 4.11 14.24 9.25
C GLN A 346 3.31 14.78 8.06
N ASP A 347 3.71 15.97 7.56
CA ASP A 347 2.96 16.71 6.55
C ASP A 347 3.39 16.40 5.12
N MET A 348 4.30 15.43 4.94
CA MET A 348 4.80 15.07 3.63
C MET A 348 3.92 14.02 2.96
N VAL A 349 3.30 14.41 1.87
CA VAL A 349 2.64 13.49 0.94
C VAL A 349 3.55 13.33 -0.27
N PHE A 350 3.89 12.07 -0.57
CA PHE A 350 4.78 11.72 -1.67
C PHE A 350 3.97 11.12 -2.82
N LYS A 351 4.23 11.61 -4.04
CA LYS A 351 3.75 10.97 -5.26
C LYS A 351 4.52 9.68 -5.53
N ASP A 352 4.03 8.87 -6.44
CA ASP A 352 4.67 7.61 -6.82
C ASP A 352 6.11 7.82 -7.35
N GLU A 353 6.33 8.91 -8.09
CA GLU A 353 7.65 9.30 -8.60
C GLU A 353 8.63 9.66 -7.48
N ASP A 354 8.15 10.36 -6.44
CA ASP A 354 8.95 10.69 -5.25
C ASP A 354 9.32 9.41 -4.49
N ILE A 355 8.38 8.50 -4.35
CA ILE A 355 8.60 7.19 -3.73
C ILE A 355 9.63 6.39 -4.55
N ASN A 356 9.61 6.48 -5.88
CA ASN A 356 10.62 5.84 -6.72
C ASN A 356 12.04 6.37 -6.45
N VAL A 357 12.18 7.67 -6.14
CA VAL A 357 13.48 8.23 -5.73
C VAL A 357 13.98 7.58 -4.44
N PHE A 358 13.12 7.45 -3.42
CA PHE A 358 13.49 6.77 -2.17
C PHE A 358 13.89 5.31 -2.41
N TYR A 359 13.18 4.58 -3.26
CA TYR A 359 13.53 3.21 -3.60
C TYR A 359 14.94 3.12 -4.21
N ASN A 360 15.30 4.05 -5.09
CA ASN A 360 16.62 4.08 -5.74
C ASN A 360 17.76 4.53 -4.80
N LEU A 361 17.46 5.20 -3.68
CA LEU A 361 18.45 5.56 -2.67
C LEU A 361 18.89 4.36 -1.81
N ALA A 362 18.01 3.40 -1.62
CA ALA A 362 18.21 2.29 -0.70
C ALA A 362 19.23 1.27 -1.19
N ASP A 363 19.97 0.67 -0.26
CA ASP A 363 20.76 -0.54 -0.49
C ASP A 363 19.93 -1.79 -0.31
N VAL A 364 19.01 -1.76 0.67
CA VAL A 364 18.18 -2.89 1.09
C VAL A 364 16.82 -2.38 1.51
N GLY A 365 15.76 -3.02 1.04
CA GLY A 365 14.43 -2.86 1.59
C GLY A 365 14.23 -3.75 2.81
N VAL A 366 13.59 -3.24 3.86
CA VAL A 366 13.33 -4.01 5.07
C VAL A 366 11.86 -3.92 5.48
N ASN A 367 11.30 -5.04 5.96
CA ASN A 367 9.93 -5.10 6.47
C ASN A 367 9.86 -6.03 7.68
N SER A 368 9.11 -5.61 8.71
CA SER A 368 8.91 -6.36 9.95
C SER A 368 7.44 -6.73 10.20
N ALA A 369 6.57 -6.55 9.20
CA ALA A 369 5.13 -6.75 9.37
C ALA A 369 4.78 -8.21 9.76
N GLU A 370 3.81 -8.35 10.65
CA GLU A 370 3.27 -9.64 11.09
C GLU A 370 2.20 -10.22 10.15
N GLY A 371 1.84 -9.47 9.12
CA GLY A 371 0.90 -9.86 8.08
C GLY A 371 0.85 -8.86 6.94
N GLU A 372 0.81 -9.36 5.71
CA GLU A 372 0.73 -8.58 4.47
C GLU A 372 -0.15 -9.29 3.44
N GLY A 373 -1.10 -8.56 2.86
CA GLY A 373 -1.91 -9.08 1.75
C GLY A 373 -1.07 -9.28 0.49
N TRP A 374 -0.29 -8.25 0.12
CA TRP A 374 0.67 -8.27 -0.98
C TRP A 374 2.05 -7.76 -0.57
N GLY A 375 2.12 -6.55 0.02
CA GLY A 375 3.38 -5.88 0.33
C GLY A 375 3.89 -5.01 -0.83
N LEU A 376 3.01 -4.13 -1.36
CA LEU A 376 3.29 -3.32 -2.56
C LEU A 376 4.61 -2.55 -2.50
N CYS A 377 4.94 -1.94 -1.35
CA CYS A 377 6.17 -1.14 -1.25
C CYS A 377 7.43 -1.99 -1.42
N ASN A 378 7.47 -3.21 -0.87
CA ASN A 378 8.60 -4.11 -1.06
C ASN A 378 8.64 -4.66 -2.49
N PHE A 379 7.47 -4.97 -3.06
CA PHE A 379 7.33 -5.37 -4.45
C PHE A 379 7.86 -4.29 -5.42
N GLU A 380 7.49 -3.03 -5.20
CA GLU A 380 7.96 -1.88 -5.99
C GLU A 380 9.47 -1.66 -5.84
N GLN A 381 10.03 -1.81 -4.63
CA GLN A 381 11.48 -1.76 -4.39
C GLN A 381 12.23 -2.87 -5.15
N MET A 382 11.72 -4.09 -5.13
CA MET A 382 12.28 -5.19 -5.93
C MET A 382 12.28 -4.85 -7.42
N GLY A 383 11.23 -4.19 -7.90
CA GLY A 383 11.11 -3.76 -9.30
C GLY A 383 12.19 -2.76 -9.74
N VAL A 384 12.77 -1.99 -8.84
CA VAL A 384 13.92 -1.12 -9.12
C VAL A 384 15.27 -1.76 -8.81
N GLY A 385 15.28 -3.02 -8.40
CA GLY A 385 16.51 -3.80 -8.18
C GLY A 385 17.06 -3.72 -6.75
N VAL A 386 16.23 -3.36 -5.77
CA VAL A 386 16.60 -3.35 -4.35
C VAL A 386 16.22 -4.68 -3.70
N PRO A 387 17.19 -5.46 -3.19
CA PRO A 387 16.91 -6.72 -2.51
C PRO A 387 16.22 -6.48 -1.18
N GLN A 388 15.46 -7.46 -0.70
CA GLN A 388 14.57 -7.31 0.45
C GLN A 388 14.94 -8.23 1.61
N VAL A 389 14.81 -7.72 2.84
CA VAL A 389 14.75 -8.52 4.07
C VAL A 389 13.30 -8.45 4.58
N VAL A 390 12.56 -9.53 4.47
CA VAL A 390 11.12 -9.56 4.75
C VAL A 390 10.71 -10.79 5.55
N PRO A 391 9.59 -10.73 6.31
CA PRO A 391 9.05 -11.90 6.96
C PRO A 391 8.55 -12.95 5.95
N ASN A 392 8.73 -14.22 6.26
CA ASN A 392 8.18 -15.33 5.48
C ASN A 392 6.66 -15.50 5.76
N VAL A 393 5.86 -14.48 5.46
CA VAL A 393 4.41 -14.45 5.72
C VAL A 393 3.61 -13.93 4.52
N GLY A 394 2.35 -14.35 4.43
CA GLY A 394 1.33 -13.73 3.57
C GLY A 394 1.75 -13.56 2.11
N GLY A 395 1.51 -12.37 1.58
CA GLY A 395 1.74 -12.03 0.18
C GLY A 395 3.20 -12.04 -0.26
N PHE A 396 4.17 -11.91 0.67
CA PHE A 396 5.59 -12.01 0.33
C PHE A 396 5.96 -13.37 -0.30
N LYS A 397 5.27 -14.45 0.10
CA LYS A 397 5.48 -15.80 -0.43
C LYS A 397 5.22 -15.93 -1.94
N GLU A 398 4.55 -14.95 -2.54
CA GLU A 398 4.25 -14.96 -3.98
C GLU A 398 5.49 -14.62 -4.82
N TYR A 399 6.27 -13.63 -4.38
CA TYR A 399 7.35 -13.07 -5.20
C TYR A 399 8.72 -13.04 -4.52
N CYS A 400 8.79 -13.24 -3.19
CA CYS A 400 10.04 -13.37 -2.44
C CYS A 400 10.42 -14.83 -2.25
N ASN A 401 11.69 -15.16 -2.50
CA ASN A 401 12.26 -16.48 -2.27
C ASN A 401 13.76 -16.38 -1.96
N ALA A 402 14.39 -17.47 -1.58
CA ALA A 402 15.81 -17.51 -1.20
C ALA A 402 16.79 -17.09 -2.32
N GLY A 403 16.35 -17.00 -3.57
CA GLY A 403 17.17 -16.54 -4.71
C GLY A 403 17.07 -15.03 -4.98
N ASN A 404 16.17 -14.30 -4.32
CA ASN A 404 15.94 -12.87 -4.58
C ASN A 404 15.72 -12.02 -3.32
N SER A 405 15.65 -12.64 -2.14
CA SER A 405 15.35 -11.99 -0.86
C SER A 405 15.96 -12.77 0.30
N VAL A 406 16.16 -12.11 1.44
CA VAL A 406 16.36 -12.77 2.72
C VAL A 406 15.00 -12.89 3.42
N LEU A 407 14.55 -14.12 3.61
CA LEU A 407 13.29 -14.44 4.27
C LEU A 407 13.55 -14.72 5.75
N VAL A 408 12.96 -13.91 6.63
CA VAL A 408 13.06 -14.08 8.08
C VAL A 408 11.86 -14.88 8.57
N GLU A 409 12.11 -15.98 9.28
CA GLU A 409 11.04 -16.82 9.80
C GLU A 409 10.25 -16.12 10.90
N ALA A 410 8.94 -16.04 10.73
CA ALA A 410 8.00 -15.50 11.71
C ALA A 410 7.55 -16.63 12.65
N LYS A 411 8.32 -16.87 13.73
CA LYS A 411 8.18 -18.02 14.62
C LYS A 411 7.06 -17.88 15.64
N HIS A 412 6.74 -16.64 16.05
CA HIS A 412 5.73 -16.38 17.07
C HIS A 412 4.35 -16.26 16.49
N ARG A 413 3.51 -17.22 16.80
CA ARG A 413 2.12 -17.27 16.41
C ARG A 413 1.22 -16.79 17.55
N TYR A 414 0.28 -15.89 17.24
CA TYR A 414 -0.72 -15.41 18.19
C TYR A 414 -1.98 -14.92 17.50
N TYR A 415 -3.07 -14.83 18.25
CA TYR A 415 -4.35 -14.30 17.75
C TYR A 415 -4.48 -12.82 18.05
N LEU A 416 -5.02 -12.08 17.09
CA LEU A 416 -5.22 -10.64 17.23
C LEU A 416 -6.49 -10.34 18.02
N PRO A 417 -6.43 -9.44 19.01
CA PRO A 417 -7.62 -8.93 19.67
C PRO A 417 -8.45 -8.08 18.71
N MET A 418 -9.78 -8.03 18.93
CA MET A 418 -10.74 -7.30 18.08
C MET A 418 -10.37 -5.82 17.85
N VAL A 419 -9.75 -5.19 18.84
CA VAL A 419 -9.30 -3.78 18.74
C VAL A 419 -8.26 -3.56 17.65
N TYR A 420 -7.45 -4.57 17.32
CA TYR A 420 -6.44 -4.51 16.28
C TYR A 420 -6.92 -5.05 14.94
N SER A 421 -7.82 -6.02 14.96
CA SER A 421 -8.37 -6.61 13.74
C SER A 421 -9.85 -6.97 13.94
N PRO A 422 -10.78 -6.17 13.42
CA PRO A 422 -12.21 -6.44 13.54
C PRO A 422 -12.65 -7.69 12.77
N VAL A 423 -11.82 -8.19 11.87
CA VAL A 423 -12.09 -9.43 11.09
C VAL A 423 -11.46 -10.67 11.73
N GLY A 424 -10.82 -10.52 12.89
CA GLY A 424 -10.03 -11.60 13.50
C GLY A 424 -8.67 -11.75 12.83
N GLY A 425 -7.98 -12.83 13.13
CA GLY A 425 -6.75 -13.19 12.47
C GLY A 425 -5.72 -13.86 13.36
N GLU A 426 -4.91 -14.69 12.73
CA GLU A 426 -3.68 -15.26 13.28
C GLU A 426 -2.50 -14.52 12.70
N ALA A 427 -1.80 -13.78 13.55
CA ALA A 427 -0.58 -13.08 13.21
C ALA A 427 0.65 -13.94 13.48
N ARG A 428 1.73 -13.65 12.77
CA ARG A 428 3.04 -14.25 12.98
C ARG A 428 4.11 -13.18 13.01
N SER A 429 4.84 -13.08 14.10
CA SER A 429 5.96 -12.14 14.25
C SER A 429 7.31 -12.86 14.28
N MET A 430 8.33 -12.12 13.87
CA MET A 430 9.72 -12.56 13.92
C MET A 430 10.40 -12.05 15.20
N GLU A 431 11.53 -12.62 15.54
CA GLU A 431 12.44 -12.09 16.56
C GLU A 431 13.24 -10.90 15.98
N PRO A 432 13.47 -9.84 16.78
CA PRO A 432 14.33 -8.73 16.35
C PRO A 432 15.74 -9.17 15.98
N SER A 433 16.33 -10.14 16.72
CA SER A 433 17.65 -10.69 16.43
C SER A 433 17.70 -11.44 15.09
N ASP A 434 16.65 -12.19 14.73
CA ASP A 434 16.56 -12.85 13.43
C ASP A 434 16.50 -11.83 12.28
N LEU A 435 15.76 -10.72 12.48
CA LEU A 435 15.74 -9.61 11.52
C LEU A 435 17.10 -8.92 11.42
N CYS A 436 17.79 -8.71 12.55
CA CYS A 436 19.14 -8.16 12.57
C CYS A 436 20.12 -9.04 11.77
N ILE A 437 20.08 -10.36 11.95
CA ILE A 437 20.89 -11.33 11.17
C ILE A 437 20.59 -11.20 9.67
N GLY A 438 19.32 -11.12 9.28
CA GLY A 438 18.93 -10.94 7.87
C GLY A 438 19.42 -9.61 7.27
N MET A 439 19.40 -8.54 8.05
CA MET A 439 19.96 -7.24 7.64
C MET A 439 21.48 -7.30 7.52
N GLU A 440 22.15 -7.93 8.48
CA GLU A 440 23.61 -8.12 8.51
C GLU A 440 24.11 -8.87 7.28
N GLU A 441 23.38 -9.86 6.83
CA GLU A 441 23.73 -10.67 5.65
C GLU A 441 23.99 -9.79 4.42
N TYR A 442 23.12 -8.84 4.14
CA TYR A 442 23.33 -7.91 3.03
C TYR A 442 24.33 -6.78 3.32
N LEU A 443 24.56 -6.46 4.58
CA LEU A 443 25.58 -5.49 4.98
C LEU A 443 26.99 -6.02 4.69
N LEU A 444 27.21 -7.32 4.88
CA LEU A 444 28.52 -7.95 4.79
C LEU A 444 28.79 -8.60 3.43
N ASP A 445 27.75 -9.05 2.73
CA ASP A 445 27.88 -9.74 1.44
C ASP A 445 27.32 -8.87 0.31
N SER A 446 28.20 -8.08 -0.31
CA SER A 446 27.87 -7.20 -1.45
C SER A 446 27.50 -7.97 -2.69
N GLU A 447 28.10 -9.13 -2.94
CA GLU A 447 27.84 -9.93 -4.13
C GLU A 447 26.46 -10.57 -4.06
N LYS A 448 26.10 -11.15 -2.90
CA LYS A 448 24.75 -11.66 -2.66
C LYS A 448 23.71 -10.55 -2.76
N ARG A 449 23.97 -9.38 -2.16
CA ARG A 449 23.06 -8.23 -2.24
C ARG A 449 22.80 -7.83 -3.69
N LYS A 450 23.83 -7.73 -4.52
CA LYS A 450 23.73 -7.41 -5.95
C LYS A 450 22.96 -8.49 -6.72
N ALA A 451 23.34 -9.74 -6.56
CA ALA A 451 22.70 -10.87 -7.24
C ALA A 451 21.19 -10.96 -6.89
N HIS A 452 20.85 -10.79 -5.62
CA HIS A 452 19.45 -10.78 -5.17
C HIS A 452 18.68 -9.58 -5.71
N GLY A 453 19.30 -8.39 -5.80
CA GLY A 453 18.68 -7.20 -6.39
C GLY A 453 18.35 -7.41 -7.88
N GLU A 454 19.26 -7.99 -8.65
CA GLU A 454 19.04 -8.32 -10.07
C GLU A 454 17.92 -9.38 -10.24
N ALA A 455 17.96 -10.44 -9.42
CA ALA A 455 16.94 -11.49 -9.42
C ALA A 455 15.56 -10.95 -8.99
N ALA A 456 15.51 -10.09 -7.96
CA ALA A 456 14.31 -9.40 -7.49
C ALA A 456 13.64 -8.60 -8.61
N ARG A 457 14.43 -7.76 -9.31
CA ARG A 457 13.93 -6.99 -10.45
C ARG A 457 13.40 -7.89 -11.56
N LYS A 458 14.16 -8.92 -11.94
CA LYS A 458 13.75 -9.89 -12.98
C LYS A 458 12.41 -10.55 -12.61
N THR A 459 12.23 -10.92 -11.34
CA THR A 459 10.98 -11.51 -10.85
C THR A 459 9.82 -10.54 -11.03
N VAL A 460 9.95 -9.31 -10.53
CA VAL A 460 8.86 -8.32 -10.48
C VAL A 460 8.46 -7.83 -11.87
N LEU A 461 9.39 -7.66 -12.79
CA LEU A 461 9.11 -7.28 -14.19
C LEU A 461 8.21 -8.30 -14.92
N GLY A 462 8.08 -9.51 -14.41
CA GLY A 462 7.15 -10.53 -14.93
C GLY A 462 5.68 -10.26 -14.55
N TYR A 463 5.41 -9.37 -13.58
CA TYR A 463 4.06 -9.05 -13.08
C TYR A 463 3.54 -7.78 -13.75
N THR A 464 3.15 -7.85 -15.03
CA THR A 464 2.52 -6.70 -15.70
C THR A 464 1.03 -6.60 -15.35
N TRP A 465 0.45 -5.41 -15.44
CA TRP A 465 -0.99 -5.21 -15.21
C TRP A 465 -1.86 -5.95 -16.22
N GLU A 466 -1.39 -6.13 -17.46
CA GLU A 466 -2.07 -6.93 -18.48
C GLU A 466 -2.22 -8.39 -18.01
N ARG A 467 -1.13 -8.99 -17.54
CA ARG A 467 -1.14 -10.37 -17.02
C ARG A 467 -1.94 -10.48 -15.73
N ALA A 468 -1.81 -9.49 -14.85
CA ALA A 468 -2.51 -9.46 -13.57
C ALA A 468 -4.05 -9.37 -13.76
N ALA A 469 -4.52 -8.55 -14.70
CA ALA A 469 -5.95 -8.36 -14.96
C ALA A 469 -6.58 -9.47 -15.84
N GLU A 470 -5.78 -10.28 -16.52
CA GLU A 470 -6.27 -11.32 -17.44
C GLU A 470 -7.28 -12.27 -16.80
N PRO A 471 -7.05 -12.81 -15.57
CA PRO A 471 -8.03 -13.69 -14.93
C PRO A 471 -9.40 -13.03 -14.72
N LEU A 472 -9.42 -11.76 -14.34
CA LEU A 472 -10.67 -10.99 -14.19
C LEU A 472 -11.35 -10.80 -15.55
N ILE A 473 -10.61 -10.35 -16.57
CA ILE A 473 -11.14 -10.12 -17.92
C ILE A 473 -11.71 -11.42 -18.52
N ARG A 474 -11.04 -12.55 -18.32
CA ARG A 474 -11.53 -13.86 -18.77
C ARG A 474 -12.84 -14.24 -18.11
N ARG A 475 -13.01 -13.99 -16.81
CA ARG A 475 -14.28 -14.26 -16.11
C ARG A 475 -15.40 -13.32 -16.58
N LEU A 476 -15.09 -12.05 -16.78
CA LEU A 476 -16.05 -11.09 -17.35
C LEU A 476 -16.49 -11.49 -18.76
N ARG A 477 -15.59 -12.06 -19.57
CA ARG A 477 -15.90 -12.57 -20.90
C ARG A 477 -16.87 -13.73 -20.84
N GLN A 478 -16.65 -14.69 -19.92
CA GLN A 478 -17.57 -15.79 -19.70
C GLN A 478 -18.98 -15.30 -19.35
N GLU A 479 -19.08 -14.35 -18.40
CA GLU A 479 -20.36 -13.76 -18.04
C GLU A 479 -21.04 -13.02 -19.20
N LYS A 480 -20.28 -12.41 -20.09
CA LYS A 480 -20.79 -11.80 -21.31
C LYS A 480 -21.35 -12.83 -22.28
N GLU A 481 -20.63 -13.92 -22.48
CA GLU A 481 -21.06 -15.04 -23.34
C GLU A 481 -22.32 -15.71 -22.80
N ASP A 482 -22.38 -15.96 -21.49
CA ASP A 482 -23.56 -16.54 -20.83
C ASP A 482 -24.77 -15.62 -21.00
N LYS A 483 -24.63 -14.32 -20.76
CA LYS A 483 -25.68 -13.31 -20.95
C LYS A 483 -26.17 -13.25 -22.43
N ASP A 484 -25.24 -13.32 -23.38
CA ASP A 484 -25.58 -13.29 -24.80
C ASP A 484 -26.27 -14.57 -25.29
N ALA A 485 -26.11 -15.67 -24.57
CA ALA A 485 -26.80 -16.93 -24.85
C ALA A 485 -28.21 -16.99 -24.27
N GLU A 486 -28.50 -16.20 -23.22
CA GLU A 486 -29.83 -16.09 -22.60
C GLU A 486 -30.76 -15.08 -23.34
N THR A 487 -30.21 -14.20 -24.18
CA THR A 487 -30.92 -13.18 -24.99
C THR A 487 -31.06 -13.59 -26.44
#